data_276fd9128328df0c8268dbba308c21ad
#
_entry.id   276fd9128328df0c8268dbba308c21ad
#
_cell.length_a   1.000
_cell.length_b   1.000
_cell.length_c   1.000
_cell.angle_alpha   90.00
_cell.angle_beta   90.00
_cell.angle_gamma   90.00
#
_symmetry.space_group_name_H-M   'P 1'
#
loop_
_entity.id
_entity.type
_entity.pdbx_description
1 polymer ?
#
loop_
_entity_poly.entity_id
_entity_poly.type
_entity_poly.pdbx_seq_one_letter_code
_entity_poly.pdbx_strand_id
1 'polypeptide(L)'
;VSETTPAAPAAQAKYQVRFDQGPDAVHRIADGVHVVVWVDQTTDAAADSPADAPIVPRAVLDAAPDHAAVLAANLRDAAAAAAWILAEQERLGRRAYLAIVAAGRADGGFAADDVLAAGAVIDALIELGIDDTSPEAAVASAAYAGLRRAVAHLATASAEGRHAIEEGVDPASLRREAARDASASVRVARAGAPA
;
A
#
# COMPACT_ATOMS: atom_id res chain seq x y z
N VAL A 1 -4.64 22.44 -30.64
CA VAL A 1 -3.67 21.49 -30.06
C VAL A 1 -3.54 21.88 -28.59
N SER A 2 -4.18 21.10 -27.69
CA SER A 2 -4.01 21.31 -26.23
C SER A 2 -2.60 20.86 -25.88
N GLU A 3 -1.76 21.80 -25.46
CA GLU A 3 -0.47 21.49 -24.85
C GLU A 3 -0.75 20.79 -23.50
N THR A 4 -0.50 19.49 -23.48
CA THR A 4 -0.53 18.73 -22.24
C THR A 4 0.71 19.13 -21.43
N THR A 5 0.52 19.85 -20.34
CA THR A 5 1.60 20.16 -19.41
C THR A 5 2.23 18.85 -18.94
N PRO A 6 3.57 18.69 -19.03
CA PRO A 6 4.21 17.47 -18.56
C PRO A 6 3.93 17.26 -17.07
N ALA A 7 3.60 16.03 -16.68
CA ALA A 7 3.42 15.68 -15.27
C ALA A 7 4.70 15.98 -14.48
N ALA A 8 4.54 16.49 -13.25
CA ALA A 8 5.69 16.74 -12.37
C ALA A 8 6.50 15.44 -12.17
N PRO A 9 7.85 15.50 -12.07
CA PRO A 9 8.68 14.31 -11.85
C PRO A 9 8.24 13.46 -10.65
N ALA A 10 7.79 14.10 -9.57
CA ALA A 10 7.26 13.43 -8.39
C ALA A 10 5.97 12.61 -8.64
N ALA A 11 5.26 12.87 -9.74
CA ALA A 11 4.08 12.10 -10.10
C ALA A 11 4.39 10.68 -10.61
N GLN A 12 5.65 10.37 -10.93
CA GLN A 12 6.11 9.05 -11.40
C GLN A 12 5.29 8.51 -12.60
N ALA A 13 4.68 9.41 -13.39
CA ALA A 13 3.61 9.11 -14.34
C ALA A 13 3.97 8.11 -15.45
N LYS A 14 5.27 7.94 -15.77
CA LYS A 14 5.75 7.01 -16.78
C LYS A 14 5.80 5.54 -16.31
N TYR A 15 5.74 5.30 -15.00
CA TYR A 15 5.85 3.96 -14.42
C TYR A 15 4.47 3.35 -14.14
N GLN A 16 4.38 2.04 -14.31
CA GLN A 16 3.18 1.29 -13.99
C GLN A 16 2.95 1.21 -12.48
N VAL A 17 4.00 0.91 -11.72
CA VAL A 17 3.97 0.82 -10.26
C VAL A 17 4.66 2.03 -9.67
N ARG A 18 3.89 2.88 -9.00
CA ARG A 18 4.36 4.10 -8.34
C ARG A 18 4.28 3.91 -6.83
N PHE A 19 5.20 4.50 -6.10
CA PHE A 19 5.24 4.42 -4.64
C PHE A 19 5.55 5.76 -4.01
N ASP A 20 4.82 6.07 -2.92
CA ASP A 20 5.12 7.20 -2.05
C ASP A 20 4.50 6.94 -0.67
N GLN A 21 4.73 7.82 0.32
CA GLN A 21 4.16 7.66 1.67
C GLN A 21 3.38 8.89 2.13
N GLY A 22 2.50 8.64 3.10
CA GLY A 22 1.60 9.60 3.70
C GLY A 22 0.33 9.86 2.88
N PRO A 23 -0.74 10.39 3.50
CA PRO A 23 -2.02 10.59 2.82
C PRO A 23 -1.92 11.52 1.59
N ASP A 24 -1.04 12.52 1.64
CA ASP A 24 -0.81 13.46 0.53
C ASP A 24 -0.13 12.80 -0.69
N ALA A 25 0.43 11.60 -0.53
CA ALA A 25 1.02 10.84 -1.63
C ALA A 25 0.00 10.55 -2.73
N VAL A 26 -1.26 10.31 -2.37
CA VAL A 26 -2.34 10.05 -3.32
C VAL A 26 -2.44 11.21 -4.33
N HIS A 27 -2.40 12.46 -3.85
CA HIS A 27 -2.42 13.64 -4.73
C HIS A 27 -1.20 13.75 -5.64
N ARG A 28 -0.03 13.21 -5.21
CA ARG A 28 1.20 13.28 -6.00
C ARG A 28 1.29 12.21 -7.08
N ILE A 29 0.89 10.96 -6.76
CA ILE A 29 1.19 9.81 -7.63
C ILE A 29 -0.04 9.10 -8.21
N ALA A 30 -1.28 9.45 -7.79
CA ALA A 30 -2.47 8.72 -8.21
C ALA A 30 -3.14 9.27 -9.49
N ASP A 31 -2.62 10.33 -10.11
CA ASP A 31 -3.19 10.81 -11.37
C ASP A 31 -3.11 9.75 -12.47
N GLY A 32 -4.26 9.45 -13.09
CA GLY A 32 -4.39 8.46 -14.16
C GLY A 32 -4.17 6.99 -13.76
N VAL A 33 -4.12 6.66 -12.46
CA VAL A 33 -4.01 5.26 -12.01
C VAL A 33 -5.38 4.56 -12.01
N HIS A 34 -5.34 3.23 -12.10
CA HIS A 34 -6.52 2.38 -12.07
C HIS A 34 -6.76 1.75 -10.69
N VAL A 35 -5.68 1.64 -9.90
CA VAL A 35 -5.74 1.08 -8.54
C VAL A 35 -4.87 1.92 -7.61
N VAL A 36 -5.43 2.28 -6.45
CA VAL A 36 -4.71 2.82 -5.30
C VAL A 36 -4.68 1.75 -4.22
N VAL A 37 -3.50 1.45 -3.69
CA VAL A 37 -3.33 0.54 -2.56
C VAL A 37 -2.84 1.36 -1.37
N TRP A 38 -3.69 1.48 -0.36
CA TRP A 38 -3.35 2.04 0.94
C TRP A 38 -2.74 0.94 1.80
N VAL A 39 -1.51 1.12 2.22
CA VAL A 39 -0.78 0.13 2.99
C VAL A 39 -0.51 0.65 4.39
N ASP A 40 -1.15 0.01 5.37
CA ASP A 40 -1.05 0.34 6.79
C ASP A 40 -0.88 -0.96 7.58
N GLN A 41 0.28 -1.12 8.22
CA GLN A 41 0.66 -2.36 8.88
C GLN A 41 0.07 -2.49 10.29
N THR A 42 -0.21 -1.38 10.97
CA THR A 42 -0.59 -1.37 12.39
C THR A 42 -2.07 -1.22 12.64
N THR A 43 -2.87 -0.75 11.69
CA THR A 43 -4.30 -0.48 11.87
C THR A 43 -5.09 -1.69 12.37
N ASP A 44 -4.74 -2.91 11.91
CA ASP A 44 -5.45 -4.13 12.29
C ASP A 44 -5.00 -4.70 13.66
N ALA A 45 -3.88 -4.23 14.17
CA ALA A 45 -3.33 -4.71 15.44
C ALA A 45 -4.00 -4.06 16.66
N ALA A 46 -4.69 -2.93 16.49
CA ALA A 46 -5.40 -2.25 17.55
C ALA A 46 -6.62 -3.08 17.98
N ALA A 47 -6.55 -3.69 19.15
CA ALA A 47 -7.60 -4.57 19.70
C ALA A 47 -8.96 -3.88 19.89
N ASP A 48 -8.98 -2.55 19.94
CA ASP A 48 -10.14 -1.70 20.14
C ASP A 48 -10.55 -0.89 18.92
N SER A 49 -9.99 -1.17 17.71
CA SER A 49 -10.52 -0.55 16.50
C SER A 49 -11.97 -0.96 16.36
N PRO A 50 -12.92 0.00 16.29
CA PRO A 50 -14.31 -0.32 16.04
C PRO A 50 -14.42 -1.21 14.79
N ALA A 51 -15.25 -2.24 14.84
CA ALA A 51 -15.47 -3.13 13.69
C ALA A 51 -15.88 -2.36 12.41
N ASP A 52 -16.37 -1.14 12.59
CA ASP A 52 -16.81 -0.22 11.53
C ASP A 52 -15.76 0.87 11.21
N ALA A 53 -14.56 0.83 11.79
CA ALA A 53 -13.53 1.80 11.46
C ALA A 53 -13.18 1.71 9.97
N PRO A 54 -13.12 2.84 9.26
CA PRO A 54 -12.77 2.82 7.85
C PRO A 54 -11.33 2.31 7.70
N ILE A 55 -11.16 1.23 6.96
CA ILE A 55 -9.85 0.60 6.67
C ILE A 55 -8.95 1.49 5.79
N VAL A 56 -9.51 2.51 5.16
CA VAL A 56 -8.81 3.54 4.38
C VAL A 56 -9.34 4.89 4.84
N PRO A 57 -8.48 5.85 5.16
CA PRO A 57 -8.90 7.19 5.56
C PRO A 57 -9.79 7.85 4.51
N ARG A 58 -10.82 8.58 4.95
CA ARG A 58 -11.76 9.26 4.04
C ARG A 58 -11.02 10.21 3.09
N ALA A 59 -10.03 10.94 3.57
CA ALA A 59 -9.22 11.84 2.75
C ALA A 59 -8.51 11.11 1.59
N VAL A 60 -8.05 9.88 1.81
CA VAL A 60 -7.44 9.03 0.76
C VAL A 60 -8.47 8.60 -0.28
N LEU A 61 -9.68 8.20 0.18
CA LEU A 61 -10.77 7.85 -0.73
C LEU A 61 -11.21 9.04 -1.60
N ASP A 62 -11.28 10.23 -1.02
CA ASP A 62 -11.69 11.46 -1.71
C ASP A 62 -10.60 11.97 -2.67
N ALA A 63 -9.31 11.71 -2.36
CA ALA A 63 -8.19 12.09 -3.22
C ALA A 63 -7.92 11.11 -4.37
N ALA A 64 -8.34 9.85 -4.21
CA ALA A 64 -8.16 8.85 -5.24
C ALA A 64 -9.10 9.10 -6.43
N PRO A 65 -8.64 8.93 -7.70
CA PRO A 65 -9.49 9.11 -8.87
C PRO A 65 -10.79 8.32 -8.76
N ASP A 66 -11.93 8.91 -9.15
CA ASP A 66 -13.27 8.29 -9.01
C ASP A 66 -13.37 6.92 -9.68
N HIS A 67 -12.67 6.73 -10.79
CA HIS A 67 -12.65 5.49 -11.56
C HIS A 67 -11.72 4.41 -10.98
N ALA A 68 -10.79 4.80 -10.09
CA ALA A 68 -9.81 3.87 -9.56
C ALA A 68 -10.40 2.99 -8.44
N ALA A 69 -10.05 1.72 -8.43
CA ALA A 69 -10.24 0.89 -7.27
C ALA A 69 -9.36 1.34 -6.10
N VAL A 70 -9.83 1.16 -4.87
CA VAL A 70 -9.02 1.43 -3.67
C VAL A 70 -8.99 0.19 -2.79
N LEU A 71 -7.79 -0.30 -2.54
CA LEU A 71 -7.53 -1.45 -1.68
C LEU A 71 -6.90 -1.00 -0.37
N ALA A 72 -7.15 -1.74 0.71
CA ALA A 72 -6.35 -1.70 1.92
C ALA A 72 -5.54 -2.99 2.01
N ALA A 73 -4.23 -2.85 2.23
CA ALA A 73 -3.31 -3.97 2.29
C ALA A 73 -2.30 -3.82 3.43
N ASN A 74 -1.70 -4.93 3.81
CA ASN A 74 -0.57 -5.02 4.74
C ASN A 74 0.30 -6.24 4.40
N LEU A 75 1.22 -6.63 5.28
CA LEU A 75 2.05 -7.83 5.06
C LEU A 75 1.24 -9.11 4.93
N ARG A 76 0.09 -9.23 5.63
CA ARG A 76 -0.71 -10.48 5.66
C ARG A 76 -1.37 -10.81 4.34
N ASP A 77 -1.66 -9.80 3.52
CA ASP A 77 -2.42 -9.97 2.29
C ASP A 77 -1.66 -9.46 1.04
N ALA A 78 -0.33 -9.30 1.14
CA ALA A 78 0.49 -8.76 0.06
C ALA A 78 0.33 -9.55 -1.26
N ALA A 79 0.41 -10.89 -1.21
CA ALA A 79 0.20 -11.72 -2.40
C ALA A 79 -1.25 -11.68 -2.88
N ALA A 80 -2.23 -11.61 -1.97
CA ALA A 80 -3.64 -11.48 -2.33
C ALA A 80 -3.94 -10.13 -3.00
N ALA A 81 -3.30 -9.05 -2.55
CA ALA A 81 -3.40 -7.74 -3.18
C ALA A 81 -2.83 -7.76 -4.61
N ALA A 82 -1.64 -8.36 -4.79
CA ALA A 82 -1.02 -8.50 -6.10
C ALA A 82 -1.85 -9.36 -7.05
N ALA A 83 -2.41 -10.48 -6.59
CA ALA A 83 -3.28 -11.33 -7.37
C ALA A 83 -4.59 -10.62 -7.76
N TRP A 84 -5.18 -9.83 -6.85
CA TRP A 84 -6.36 -9.04 -7.13
C TRP A 84 -6.06 -7.97 -8.21
N ILE A 85 -4.91 -7.30 -8.13
CA ILE A 85 -4.48 -6.29 -9.12
C ILE A 85 -4.27 -6.93 -10.49
N LEU A 86 -3.67 -8.12 -10.56
CA LEU A 86 -3.51 -8.84 -11.82
C LEU A 86 -4.87 -9.16 -12.45
N ALA A 87 -5.82 -9.67 -11.66
CA ALA A 87 -7.18 -9.94 -12.13
C ALA A 87 -7.89 -8.66 -12.60
N GLU A 88 -7.68 -7.53 -11.92
CA GLU A 88 -8.22 -6.24 -12.34
C GLU A 88 -7.59 -5.75 -13.65
N GLN A 89 -6.29 -5.95 -13.85
CA GLN A 89 -5.62 -5.67 -15.11
C GLN A 89 -6.20 -6.51 -16.27
N GLU A 90 -6.47 -7.79 -16.02
CA GLU A 90 -7.13 -8.67 -16.98
C GLU A 90 -8.55 -8.20 -17.30
N ARG A 91 -9.33 -7.83 -16.27
CA ARG A 91 -10.68 -7.28 -16.43
C ARG A 91 -10.69 -6.01 -17.28
N LEU A 92 -9.71 -5.13 -17.10
CA LEU A 92 -9.55 -3.91 -17.88
C LEU A 92 -9.09 -4.17 -19.33
N GLY A 93 -8.57 -5.34 -19.63
CA GLY A 93 -8.02 -5.69 -20.95
C GLY A 93 -6.80 -4.83 -21.36
N ARG A 94 -6.15 -4.19 -20.40
CA ARG A 94 -5.01 -3.29 -20.62
C ARG A 94 -4.16 -3.18 -19.36
N ARG A 95 -2.95 -2.67 -19.51
CA ARG A 95 -2.05 -2.37 -18.37
C ARG A 95 -2.76 -1.48 -17.32
N ALA A 96 -2.82 -1.94 -16.10
CA ALA A 96 -3.31 -1.18 -14.96
C ALA A 96 -2.16 -0.36 -14.36
N TYR A 97 -2.33 0.95 -14.20
CA TYR A 97 -1.39 1.81 -13.47
C TYR A 97 -1.77 1.84 -12.00
N LEU A 98 -0.77 1.82 -11.12
CA LEU A 98 -0.92 1.57 -9.69
C LEU A 98 -0.24 2.66 -8.88
N ALA A 99 -0.91 3.14 -7.82
CA ALA A 99 -0.32 3.95 -6.77
C ALA A 99 -0.30 3.15 -5.46
N ILE A 100 0.88 2.73 -5.03
CA ILE A 100 1.09 2.07 -3.75
C ILE A 100 1.49 3.13 -2.74
N VAL A 101 0.69 3.32 -1.70
CA VAL A 101 0.86 4.40 -0.71
C VAL A 101 1.03 3.79 0.67
N ALA A 102 2.23 3.90 1.24
CA ALA A 102 2.46 3.59 2.64
C ALA A 102 1.78 4.66 3.51
N ALA A 103 1.03 4.28 4.53
CA ALA A 103 0.27 5.21 5.37
C ALA A 103 1.17 6.25 6.04
N GLY A 104 2.29 5.83 6.55
CA GLY A 104 3.17 6.71 7.32
C GLY A 104 2.62 6.99 8.72
N ARG A 105 3.39 7.66 9.53
CA ARG A 105 3.00 8.04 10.88
C ARG A 105 1.95 9.14 10.88
N ALA A 106 1.13 9.20 11.91
CA ALA A 106 0.09 10.23 12.09
C ALA A 106 0.65 11.67 12.08
N ASP A 107 1.92 11.86 12.47
CA ASP A 107 2.61 13.16 12.41
C ASP A 107 3.24 13.46 11.03
N GLY A 108 3.00 12.61 10.02
CA GLY A 108 3.59 12.70 8.68
C GLY A 108 5.01 12.12 8.59
N GLY A 109 5.52 11.52 9.65
CA GLY A 109 6.86 10.93 9.69
C GLY A 109 6.94 9.58 8.98
N PHE A 110 8.16 9.06 8.86
CA PHE A 110 8.47 7.79 8.24
C PHE A 110 8.00 6.61 9.12
N ALA A 111 7.18 5.71 8.56
CA ALA A 111 6.77 4.45 9.16
C ALA A 111 7.47 3.29 8.44
N ALA A 112 8.44 2.67 9.12
CA ALA A 112 9.26 1.62 8.53
C ALA A 112 8.45 0.35 8.23
N ASP A 113 7.49 0.01 9.07
CA ASP A 113 6.59 -1.13 8.94
C ASP A 113 5.66 -0.99 7.74
N ASP A 114 5.07 0.19 7.51
CA ASP A 114 4.24 0.47 6.33
C ASP A 114 5.05 0.41 5.03
N VAL A 115 6.26 0.99 5.04
CA VAL A 115 7.15 0.93 3.86
C VAL A 115 7.57 -0.51 3.55
N LEU A 116 7.83 -1.34 4.57
CA LEU A 116 8.13 -2.75 4.38
C LEU A 116 6.92 -3.54 3.87
N ALA A 117 5.72 -3.24 4.38
CA ALA A 117 4.49 -3.85 3.90
C ALA A 117 4.19 -3.45 2.44
N ALA A 118 4.36 -2.17 2.09
CA ALA A 118 4.25 -1.70 0.71
C ALA A 118 5.30 -2.37 -0.20
N GLY A 119 6.53 -2.51 0.28
CA GLY A 119 7.59 -3.25 -0.40
C GLY A 119 7.22 -4.72 -0.65
N ALA A 120 6.52 -5.37 0.28
CA ALA A 120 6.04 -6.73 0.09
C ALA A 120 4.95 -6.84 -0.99
N VAL A 121 4.04 -5.86 -1.07
CA VAL A 121 3.04 -5.80 -2.16
C VAL A 121 3.73 -5.61 -3.50
N ILE A 122 4.71 -4.69 -3.59
CA ILE A 122 5.47 -4.44 -4.81
C ILE A 122 6.29 -5.68 -5.22
N ASP A 123 6.94 -6.35 -4.28
CA ASP A 123 7.68 -7.60 -4.51
C ASP A 123 6.76 -8.69 -5.09
N ALA A 124 5.55 -8.85 -4.53
CA ALA A 124 4.55 -9.77 -5.03
C ALA A 124 4.03 -9.40 -6.44
N LEU A 125 3.91 -8.11 -6.76
CA LEU A 125 3.56 -7.64 -8.12
C LEU A 125 4.66 -8.00 -9.13
N ILE A 126 5.93 -7.79 -8.75
CA ILE A 126 7.09 -8.15 -9.59
C ILE A 126 7.11 -9.66 -9.85
N GLU A 127 6.84 -10.49 -8.84
CA GLU A 127 6.74 -11.95 -9.00
C GLU A 127 5.64 -12.38 -10.01
N LEU A 128 4.59 -11.57 -10.17
CA LEU A 128 3.52 -11.77 -11.15
C LEU A 128 3.79 -11.11 -12.52
N GLY A 129 4.97 -10.51 -12.73
CA GLY A 129 5.36 -9.86 -13.99
C GLY A 129 4.88 -8.42 -14.13
N ILE A 130 4.40 -7.78 -13.06
CA ILE A 130 4.08 -6.35 -13.02
C ILE A 130 5.29 -5.63 -12.44
N ASP A 131 6.30 -5.37 -13.27
CA ASP A 131 7.67 -5.01 -12.87
C ASP A 131 8.16 -3.64 -13.36
N ASP A 132 7.32 -2.88 -14.09
CA ASP A 132 7.64 -1.50 -14.50
C ASP A 132 7.47 -0.54 -13.31
N THR A 133 8.43 -0.60 -12.39
CA THR A 133 8.43 0.10 -11.11
C THR A 133 9.15 1.44 -11.19
N SER A 134 8.65 2.44 -10.45
CA SER A 134 9.41 3.66 -10.19
C SER A 134 10.65 3.37 -9.34
N PRO A 135 11.66 4.26 -9.34
CA PRO A 135 12.81 4.13 -8.45
C PRO A 135 12.40 4.02 -6.98
N GLU A 136 11.39 4.78 -6.55
CA GLU A 136 10.86 4.77 -5.20
C GLU A 136 10.22 3.40 -4.86
N ALA A 137 9.43 2.85 -5.79
CA ALA A 137 8.85 1.51 -5.65
C ALA A 137 9.95 0.43 -5.61
N ALA A 138 10.98 0.55 -6.44
CA ALA A 138 12.11 -0.37 -6.43
C ALA A 138 12.89 -0.34 -5.10
N VAL A 139 13.05 0.86 -4.50
CA VAL A 139 13.68 1.01 -3.18
C VAL A 139 12.84 0.34 -2.09
N ALA A 140 11.51 0.53 -2.09
CA ALA A 140 10.61 -0.11 -1.12
C ALA A 140 10.65 -1.64 -1.23
N SER A 141 10.58 -2.19 -2.44
CA SER A 141 10.72 -3.64 -2.69
C SER A 141 12.08 -4.17 -2.23
N ALA A 142 13.17 -3.47 -2.57
CA ALA A 142 14.52 -3.87 -2.15
C ALA A 142 14.69 -3.84 -0.61
N ALA A 143 14.11 -2.84 0.06
CA ALA A 143 14.11 -2.76 1.52
C ALA A 143 13.38 -3.98 2.13
N TYR A 144 12.19 -4.31 1.62
CA TYR A 144 11.47 -5.51 2.05
C TYR A 144 12.29 -6.78 1.79
N ALA A 145 12.80 -7.00 0.58
CA ALA A 145 13.57 -8.18 0.21
C ALA A 145 14.80 -8.39 1.13
N GLY A 146 15.48 -7.30 1.48
CA GLY A 146 16.62 -7.32 2.39
C GLY A 146 16.25 -7.61 3.85
N LEU A 147 15.07 -7.20 4.28
CA LEU A 147 14.64 -7.25 5.68
C LEU A 147 13.53 -8.29 5.96
N ARG A 148 13.08 -9.04 4.95
CA ARG A 148 11.94 -9.97 5.05
C ARG A 148 12.02 -10.99 6.19
N ARG A 149 13.23 -11.37 6.60
CA ARG A 149 13.44 -12.29 7.74
C ARG A 149 13.31 -11.61 9.09
N ALA A 150 13.31 -10.29 9.12
CA ALA A 150 13.24 -9.49 10.33
C ALA A 150 11.91 -8.75 10.49
N VAL A 151 10.97 -8.85 9.55
CA VAL A 151 9.73 -8.04 9.55
C VAL A 151 8.93 -8.16 10.84
N ALA A 152 8.82 -9.37 11.42
CA ALA A 152 8.11 -9.58 12.68
C ALA A 152 8.79 -8.89 13.88
N HIS A 153 10.12 -8.78 13.86
CA HIS A 153 10.87 -7.99 14.84
C HIS A 153 10.69 -6.49 14.58
N LEU A 154 10.81 -6.07 13.32
CA LEU A 154 10.71 -4.67 12.94
C LEU A 154 9.30 -4.11 13.21
N ALA A 155 8.24 -4.90 13.02
CA ALA A 155 6.88 -4.51 13.35
C ALA A 155 6.69 -4.13 14.83
N THR A 156 7.45 -4.74 15.74
CA THR A 156 7.42 -4.38 17.18
C THR A 156 8.48 -3.36 17.59
N ALA A 157 9.49 -3.13 16.76
CA ALA A 157 10.61 -2.23 17.03
C ALA A 157 10.48 -0.87 16.29
N SER A 158 9.60 -0.77 15.30
CA SER A 158 9.28 0.47 14.59
C SER A 158 8.71 1.52 15.56
N ALA A 159 8.69 2.77 15.15
CA ALA A 159 8.09 3.84 15.95
C ALA A 159 6.60 3.57 16.18
N GLU A 160 5.86 3.16 15.13
CA GLU A 160 4.43 2.84 15.21
C GLU A 160 4.17 1.60 16.07
N GLY A 161 4.95 0.52 15.88
CA GLY A 161 4.82 -0.68 16.71
C GLY A 161 5.09 -0.42 18.20
N ARG A 162 6.06 0.42 18.51
CA ARG A 162 6.34 0.82 19.90
C ARG A 162 5.23 1.69 20.48
N HIS A 163 4.71 2.63 19.69
CA HIS A 163 3.58 3.47 20.11
C HIS A 163 2.35 2.61 20.37
N ALA A 164 2.01 1.68 19.48
CA ALA A 164 0.90 0.75 19.69
C ALA A 164 1.06 -0.10 20.97
N ILE A 165 2.29 -0.55 21.27
CA ILE A 165 2.58 -1.29 22.51
C ILE A 165 2.39 -0.38 23.74
N GLU A 166 2.82 0.87 23.69
CA GLU A 166 2.62 1.85 24.75
C GLU A 166 1.12 2.15 25.00
N GLU A 167 0.30 2.06 23.94
CA GLU A 167 -1.17 2.17 24.01
C GLU A 167 -1.87 0.85 24.40
N GLY A 168 -1.12 -0.21 24.68
CA GLY A 168 -1.64 -1.47 25.21
C GLY A 168 -1.85 -2.58 24.18
N VAL A 169 -1.41 -2.42 22.94
CA VAL A 169 -1.44 -3.51 21.95
C VAL A 169 -0.44 -4.61 22.33
N ASP A 170 -0.90 -5.86 22.34
CA ASP A 170 -0.03 -7.02 22.61
C ASP A 170 1.05 -7.16 21.53
N PRO A 171 2.35 -7.15 21.89
CA PRO A 171 3.45 -7.35 20.92
C PRO A 171 3.34 -8.65 20.12
N ALA A 172 2.70 -9.69 20.68
CA ALA A 172 2.46 -10.93 19.92
C ALA A 172 1.40 -10.74 18.82
N SER A 173 0.44 -9.82 19.01
CA SER A 173 -0.51 -9.42 17.97
C SER A 173 0.20 -8.76 16.81
N LEU A 174 1.04 -7.75 17.06
CA LEU A 174 1.84 -7.09 16.02
C LEU A 174 2.68 -8.07 15.19
N ARG A 175 3.30 -9.06 15.85
CA ARG A 175 4.06 -10.10 15.15
C ARG A 175 3.19 -11.01 14.30
N ARG A 176 1.96 -11.33 14.75
CA ARG A 176 0.99 -12.09 13.94
C ARG A 176 0.53 -11.30 12.72
N GLU A 177 0.29 -10.00 12.88
CA GLU A 177 -0.07 -9.11 11.76
C GLU A 177 1.09 -8.93 10.75
N ALA A 178 2.33 -9.08 11.18
CA ALA A 178 3.51 -9.07 10.31
C ALA A 178 3.80 -10.42 9.62
N ALA A 179 2.93 -11.43 9.77
CA ALA A 179 3.07 -12.71 9.08
C ALA A 179 2.67 -12.55 7.60
N ARG A 180 3.66 -12.57 6.70
CA ARG A 180 3.43 -12.43 5.26
C ARG A 180 2.45 -13.49 4.75
N ASP A 181 1.53 -13.05 3.88
CA ASP A 181 0.59 -13.89 3.12
C ASP A 181 -0.25 -14.83 4.00
N ALA A 182 -0.55 -14.40 5.23
CA ALA A 182 -1.42 -15.13 6.15
C ALA A 182 -2.93 -14.97 5.82
N SER A 183 -3.28 -14.09 4.88
CA SER A 183 -4.63 -13.90 4.35
C SER A 183 -4.66 -14.22 2.86
N ALA A 184 -5.70 -14.93 2.43
CA ALA A 184 -5.94 -15.25 1.02
C ALA A 184 -6.81 -14.19 0.30
N SER A 185 -7.21 -13.13 1.00
CA SER A 185 -8.05 -12.08 0.44
C SER A 185 -7.54 -10.70 0.85
N VAL A 186 -7.65 -9.74 -0.06
CA VAL A 186 -7.40 -8.32 0.17
C VAL A 186 -8.72 -7.60 0.43
N ARG A 187 -8.68 -6.53 1.19
CA ARG A 187 -9.85 -5.68 1.46
C ARG A 187 -10.04 -4.63 0.37
N VAL A 188 -11.21 -4.61 -0.24
CA VAL A 188 -11.58 -3.62 -1.27
C VAL A 188 -12.43 -2.53 -0.62
N ALA A 189 -11.84 -1.34 -0.44
CA ALA A 189 -12.53 -0.18 0.14
C ALA A 189 -13.44 0.51 -0.88
N ARG A 190 -13.05 0.49 -2.17
CA ARG A 190 -13.85 0.99 -3.30
C ARG A 190 -13.54 0.15 -4.53
N ALA A 191 -14.57 -0.35 -5.22
CA ALA A 191 -14.40 -1.01 -6.51
C ALA A 191 -14.06 0.01 -7.61
N GLY A 192 -13.30 -0.43 -8.61
CA GLY A 192 -13.05 0.39 -9.80
C GLY A 192 -14.29 0.55 -10.68
N ALA A 193 -14.27 1.56 -11.55
CA ALA A 193 -15.33 1.75 -12.52
C ALA A 193 -15.46 0.54 -13.48
N PRO A 194 -16.64 0.29 -14.04
CA PRO A 194 -16.80 -0.69 -15.11
C PRO A 194 -15.84 -0.40 -16.27
N ALA A 195 -15.35 -1.46 -16.92
CA ALA A 195 -14.49 -1.35 -18.11
C ALA A 195 -15.25 -0.82 -19.32
#